data_262caacaefd39e1f28171865f0dafe79
#
_entry.id   262caacaefd39e1f28171865f0dafe79
#
_cell.length_a   1.000
_cell.length_b   1.000
_cell.length_c   1.000
_cell.angle_alpha   90.00
_cell.angle_beta   90.00
_cell.angle_gamma   90.00
#
_symmetry.space_group_name_H-M   'P 1'
#
loop_
_entity.id
_entity.type
_entity.pdbx_description
1 polymer ?
#
loop_
_entity_poly.entity_id
_entity_poly.type
_entity_poly.pdbx_seq_one_letter_code
_entity_poly.pdbx_strand_id
1 'polypeptide(L)' 'MQIAQRLLLENSEITINDVAARSGYRTASNFIKRFRETTGMTPVQFRKSREIPEE' A
#
# COMPACT_ATOMS: atom_id res chain seq x y z
N MET A 1 0.54 -7.69 -6.26
CA MET A 1 0.72 -6.66 -5.22
C MET A 1 2.13 -6.55 -4.66
N GLN A 2 3.04 -7.31 -5.18
CA GLN A 2 4.41 -7.22 -4.66
C GLN A 2 5.02 -5.83 -4.83
N ILE A 3 4.77 -5.19 -5.97
CA ILE A 3 5.32 -3.85 -6.21
C ILE A 3 4.78 -2.87 -5.19
N ALA A 4 3.47 -2.92 -4.94
CA ALA A 4 2.85 -2.00 -4.00
C ALA A 4 3.38 -2.22 -2.59
N GLN A 5 3.47 -3.46 -2.18
CA GLN A 5 3.98 -3.76 -0.84
C GLN A 5 5.41 -3.29 -0.67
N ARG A 6 6.20 -3.49 -1.72
CA ARG A 6 7.59 -3.07 -1.67
C ARG A 6 7.71 -1.56 -1.55
N LEU A 7 6.92 -0.83 -2.35
CA LEU A 7 6.95 0.61 -2.28
C LEU A 7 6.57 1.12 -0.90
N LEU A 8 5.56 0.50 -0.31
CA LEU A 8 5.12 0.93 1.01
C LEU A 8 6.18 0.64 2.08
N LEU A 9 6.91 -0.45 1.91
CA LEU A 9 7.93 -0.81 2.89
C LEU A 9 9.19 0.01 2.73
N GLU A 10 9.57 0.31 1.50
CA GLU A 10 10.82 1.00 1.24
C GLU A 10 10.72 2.50 1.40
N ASN A 11 9.53 3.05 1.24
CA ASN A 11 9.37 4.49 1.27
C ASN A 11 8.14 4.83 2.10
N SER A 12 8.36 5.10 3.37
CA SER A 12 7.25 5.32 4.29
C SER A 12 6.52 6.63 4.03
N GLU A 13 7.10 7.50 3.20
CA GLU A 13 6.46 8.78 2.92
C GLU A 13 5.75 8.81 1.58
N ILE A 14 5.82 7.74 0.82
CA ILE A 14 5.14 7.72 -0.47
C ILE A 14 3.63 7.74 -0.24
N THR A 15 2.92 8.49 -1.07
CA THR A 15 1.47 8.56 -0.91
C THR A 15 0.82 7.35 -1.53
N ILE A 16 -0.40 7.08 -1.10
CA ILE A 16 -1.16 5.96 -1.65
C ILE A 16 -1.44 6.19 -3.13
N ASN A 17 -1.70 7.43 -3.53
CA ASN A 17 -1.90 7.74 -4.93
C ASN A 17 -0.67 7.38 -5.76
N ASP A 18 0.50 7.70 -5.26
CA ASP A 18 1.73 7.37 -5.96
C ASP A 18 1.92 5.87 -6.07
N VAL A 19 1.65 5.16 -4.99
CA VAL A 19 1.77 3.70 -5.02
C VAL A 19 0.81 3.12 -6.04
N ALA A 20 -0.41 3.62 -6.08
CA ALA A 20 -1.40 3.13 -7.04
C ALA A 20 -0.93 3.35 -8.46
N ALA A 21 -0.42 4.55 -8.74
CA ALA A 21 0.04 4.88 -10.09
C ALA A 21 1.22 4.00 -10.50
N ARG A 22 2.15 3.80 -9.60
CA ARG A 22 3.33 3.00 -9.90
C ARG A 22 2.98 1.52 -10.02
N SER A 23 1.87 1.12 -9.44
CA SER A 23 1.43 -0.27 -9.53
C SER A 23 0.53 -0.51 -10.73
N GLY A 24 0.30 0.51 -11.55
CA GLY A 24 -0.46 0.33 -12.77
C GLY A 24 -1.96 0.52 -12.63
N TYR A 25 -2.42 1.15 -11.57
CA TYR A 25 -3.83 1.40 -11.38
C TYR A 25 -4.19 2.81 -11.78
N ARG A 26 -5.40 2.96 -12.32
CA ARG A 26 -5.85 4.28 -12.75
C ARG A 26 -6.24 5.17 -11.60
N THR A 27 -6.83 4.59 -10.58
CA THR A 27 -7.31 5.37 -9.44
C THR A 27 -6.86 4.71 -8.16
N ALA A 28 -6.74 5.51 -7.12
CA ALA A 28 -6.39 4.97 -5.82
C ALA A 28 -7.50 4.07 -5.28
N SER A 29 -8.75 4.39 -5.60
CA SER A 29 -9.88 3.58 -5.13
C SER A 29 -9.76 2.13 -5.60
N ASN A 30 -9.48 1.95 -6.88
CA ASN A 30 -9.31 0.61 -7.43
C ASN A 30 -8.12 -0.09 -6.80
N PHE A 31 -7.05 0.65 -6.62
CA PHE A 31 -5.86 0.08 -6.01
C PHE A 31 -6.14 -0.38 -4.59
N ILE A 32 -6.80 0.47 -3.80
CA ILE A 32 -7.08 0.15 -2.41
C ILE A 32 -7.95 -1.09 -2.32
N LYS A 33 -8.94 -1.19 -3.19
CA LYS A 33 -9.84 -2.33 -3.19
C LYS A 33 -9.07 -3.63 -3.48
N ARG A 34 -8.24 -3.60 -4.52
CA ARG A 34 -7.47 -4.79 -4.87
C ARG A 34 -6.45 -5.13 -3.81
N PHE A 35 -5.81 -4.13 -3.26
CA PHE A 35 -4.82 -4.37 -2.22
C PHE A 35 -5.48 -5.06 -1.04
N ARG A 36 -6.65 -4.59 -0.66
CA ARG A 36 -7.36 -5.19 0.47
C ARG A 36 -7.77 -6.61 0.17
N GLU A 37 -8.23 -6.86 -1.06
CA GLU A 37 -8.63 -8.21 -1.44
C GLU A 37 -7.45 -9.17 -1.46
N THR A 38 -6.30 -8.67 -1.81
CA THR A 38 -5.12 -9.51 -1.96
C THR A 38 -4.41 -9.73 -0.63
N THR A 39 -4.28 -8.71 0.19
CA THR A 39 -3.51 -8.79 1.42
C THR A 39 -4.35 -8.89 2.67
N GLY A 40 -5.65 -8.58 2.57
CA GLY A 40 -6.51 -8.60 3.73
C GLY A 40 -6.57 -7.29 4.48
N MET A 41 -5.86 -6.27 4.04
CA MET A 41 -5.89 -4.97 4.70
C MET A 41 -5.65 -3.88 3.67
N THR A 42 -6.05 -2.65 4.02
CA THR A 42 -5.85 -1.53 3.13
C THR A 42 -4.38 -1.14 3.11
N PRO A 43 -3.95 -0.40 2.08
CA PRO A 43 -2.56 0.05 2.04
C PRO A 43 -2.18 0.91 3.24
N VAL A 44 -3.12 1.73 3.72
CA VAL A 44 -2.85 2.55 4.89
C VAL A 44 -2.66 1.69 6.12
N GLN A 45 -3.50 0.70 6.30
CA GLN A 45 -3.36 -0.21 7.43
C GLN A 45 -2.06 -1.00 7.33
N PHE A 46 -1.73 -1.42 6.13
CA PHE A 46 -0.50 -2.18 5.92
C PHE A 46 0.71 -1.35 6.31
N ARG A 47 0.73 -0.09 5.90
CA ARG A 47 1.85 0.77 6.22
C ARG A 47 1.94 1.03 7.71
N LYS A 48 0.81 1.29 8.35
CA LYS A 48 0.81 1.53 9.78
C LYS A 48 1.26 0.31 10.55
N SER A 49 0.85 -0.85 10.08
CA SER A 49 1.25 -2.08 10.72
C SER A 49 2.76 -2.23 10.72
N ARG A 50 3.40 -1.80 9.65
CA ARG A 50 4.85 -1.89 9.57
C ARG A 50 5.56 -0.85 10.39
N GLU A 51 4.88 0.25 10.66
CA GLU A 51 5.49 1.32 11.44
C GLU A 51 5.39 1.12 12.94
N ILE A 52 4.51 0.25 13.37
CA ILE A 52 4.31 0.05 14.79
C ILE A 52 5.49 -0.67 15.38
N PRO A 53 6.14 -0.07 16.38
CA PRO A 53 7.30 -0.71 16.98
C PRO A 53 6.88 -1.97 17.71
N GLU A 54 7.81 -2.87 17.77
CA GLU A 54 7.52 -4.10 18.42
C GLU A 54 7.49 -3.94 19.88
N GLU A 55 7.55 -3.17 20.52
CA GLU A 55 7.61 -3.10 21.91
C GLU A 55 8.85 -3.59 22.39
#